data_8f5f6e8d576a9c0aed8f54a5d5025e6c
#
_entry.id   8f5f6e8d576a9c0aed8f54a5d5025e6c
#
_cell.length_a   1.000
_cell.length_b   1.000
_cell.length_c   1.000
_cell.angle_alpha   90.00
_cell.angle_beta   90.00
_cell.angle_gamma   90.00
#
_symmetry.space_group_name_H-M   'P 1'
#
loop_
_entity.id
_entity.type
_entity.pdbx_description
1 polymer ?
#
loop_
_entity_poly.entity_id
_entity_poly.type
_entity_poly.pdbx_seq_one_letter_code
_entity_poly.pdbx_strand_id
1 'polypeptide(L)'
;MLIEIDMCRVRIHIMELIKCNKAYLDEVTALYHRTVAHLEKHINYPKWSSAHPSDDGISTAIAAGEQYICVENGKTLGAVVLNENPEGCYEAGDWSRDLKPGEFLVVHALAVDPLVARKGVGRFMVEQCVKMARKGGCKALRLDVVPGNVPARRLYEKMGFEYVGTRDLRRNIDEIPVFDLFELNLDQPFRRYLSGPLENSPGF
;
A
#
# COMPACT_ATOMS: atom_id res chain seq x y z
N MET A 1 -11.72 26.21 -48.24
CA MET A 1 -11.36 24.81 -47.85
C MET A 1 -10.92 24.87 -46.39
N LEU A 2 -11.88 24.66 -45.49
CA LEU A 2 -11.64 24.66 -44.06
C LEU A 2 -11.06 23.30 -43.68
N ILE A 3 -9.85 23.30 -43.12
CA ILE A 3 -9.23 22.10 -42.55
C ILE A 3 -9.79 21.99 -41.13
N GLU A 4 -10.76 21.09 -40.90
CA GLU A 4 -11.15 20.66 -39.57
C GLU A 4 -9.99 19.84 -38.99
N ILE A 5 -9.30 20.43 -38.04
CA ILE A 5 -8.34 19.69 -37.19
C ILE A 5 -9.17 18.96 -36.15
N ASP A 6 -9.40 17.66 -36.39
CA ASP A 6 -9.95 16.76 -35.41
C ASP A 6 -8.92 16.61 -34.24
N MET A 7 -9.14 17.42 -33.20
CA MET A 7 -8.37 17.30 -31.94
C MET A 7 -8.76 16.00 -31.27
N CYS A 8 -8.14 14.90 -31.66
CA CYS A 8 -8.18 13.63 -30.98
C CYS A 8 -7.87 13.87 -29.50
N ARG A 9 -8.89 13.83 -28.63
CA ARG A 9 -8.77 13.99 -27.18
C ARG A 9 -7.87 12.87 -26.65
N VAL A 10 -6.59 13.14 -26.50
CA VAL A 10 -5.69 12.31 -25.67
C VAL A 10 -6.26 12.36 -24.27
N ARG A 11 -7.01 11.35 -23.85
CA ARG A 11 -7.40 11.16 -22.45
C ARG A 11 -6.13 10.80 -21.69
N ILE A 12 -5.53 11.77 -21.05
CA ILE A 12 -4.45 11.51 -20.10
C ILE A 12 -5.10 10.79 -18.91
N HIS A 13 -4.79 9.52 -18.77
CA HIS A 13 -5.21 8.72 -17.62
C HIS A 13 -4.33 9.06 -16.42
N ILE A 14 -4.84 9.90 -15.55
CA ILE A 14 -4.12 10.32 -14.34
C ILE A 14 -4.73 9.60 -13.15
N MET A 15 -3.89 8.81 -12.46
CA MET A 15 -4.23 8.26 -11.15
C MET A 15 -4.04 9.34 -10.08
N GLU A 16 -4.97 9.42 -9.15
CA GLU A 16 -4.89 10.30 -7.98
C GLU A 16 -5.09 9.47 -6.71
N LEU A 17 -4.32 9.77 -5.65
CA LEU A 17 -4.59 9.26 -4.32
C LEU A 17 -5.30 10.34 -3.53
N ILE A 18 -6.57 10.12 -3.22
CA ILE A 18 -7.41 11.08 -2.50
C ILE A 18 -7.80 10.53 -1.12
N LYS A 19 -8.00 11.44 -0.17
CA LYS A 19 -8.54 11.09 1.14
C LYS A 19 -9.98 10.61 0.98
N CYS A 20 -10.26 9.42 1.48
CA CYS A 20 -11.60 8.86 1.48
C CYS A 20 -12.50 9.62 2.47
N ASN A 21 -13.75 9.82 2.11
CA ASN A 21 -14.78 10.35 2.99
C ASN A 21 -16.00 9.41 2.97
N LYS A 22 -17.00 9.72 3.78
CA LYS A 22 -18.18 8.86 3.95
C LYS A 22 -18.94 8.54 2.64
N ALA A 23 -18.84 9.41 1.62
CA ALA A 23 -19.50 9.16 0.32
C ALA A 23 -18.88 7.95 -0.43
N TYR A 24 -17.65 7.58 -0.10
CA TYR A 24 -16.95 6.43 -0.70
C TYR A 24 -17.05 5.14 0.13
N LEU A 25 -17.76 5.14 1.28
CA LEU A 25 -17.79 4.00 2.19
C LEU A 25 -18.20 2.70 1.47
N ASP A 26 -19.33 2.73 0.78
CA ASP A 26 -19.85 1.53 0.10
C ASP A 26 -18.88 1.04 -1.01
N GLU A 27 -18.29 1.97 -1.74
CA GLU A 27 -17.36 1.64 -2.83
C GLU A 27 -16.06 1.01 -2.32
N VAL A 28 -15.49 1.55 -1.23
CA VAL A 28 -14.26 1.04 -0.60
C VAL A 28 -14.53 -0.32 0.05
N THR A 29 -15.64 -0.45 0.77
CA THR A 29 -16.06 -1.73 1.36
C THR A 29 -16.22 -2.80 0.28
N ALA A 30 -16.91 -2.48 -0.81
CA ALA A 30 -17.07 -3.40 -1.93
C ALA A 30 -15.72 -3.76 -2.59
N LEU A 31 -14.75 -2.84 -2.65
CA LEU A 31 -13.39 -3.12 -3.15
C LEU A 31 -12.67 -4.14 -2.27
N TYR A 32 -12.69 -3.94 -0.93
CA TYR A 32 -12.07 -4.90 -0.01
C TYR A 32 -12.75 -6.26 -0.07
N HIS A 33 -14.07 -6.32 -0.10
CA HIS A 33 -14.81 -7.58 -0.25
C HIS A 33 -14.45 -8.32 -1.55
N ARG A 34 -14.37 -7.62 -2.68
CA ARG A 34 -13.92 -8.23 -3.95
C ARG A 34 -12.49 -8.74 -3.87
N THR A 35 -11.63 -7.99 -3.16
CA THR A 35 -10.23 -8.39 -2.97
C THR A 35 -10.14 -9.65 -2.13
N VAL A 36 -10.85 -9.72 -1.00
CA VAL A 36 -10.92 -10.93 -0.15
C VAL A 36 -11.45 -12.11 -0.95
N ALA A 37 -12.59 -11.94 -1.62
CA ALA A 37 -13.19 -13.01 -2.43
C ALA A 37 -12.28 -13.50 -3.57
N HIS A 38 -11.43 -12.62 -4.11
CA HIS A 38 -10.42 -13.00 -5.09
C HIS A 38 -9.30 -13.81 -4.45
N LEU A 39 -8.79 -13.36 -3.29
CA LEU A 39 -7.73 -14.03 -2.55
C LEU A 39 -8.16 -15.43 -2.09
N GLU A 40 -9.39 -15.61 -1.61
CA GLU A 40 -9.93 -16.91 -1.20
C GLU A 40 -9.99 -17.94 -2.35
N LYS A 41 -10.21 -17.46 -3.58
CA LYS A 41 -10.24 -18.30 -4.78
C LYS A 41 -8.86 -18.61 -5.36
N HIS A 42 -7.81 -17.94 -4.88
CA HIS A 42 -6.45 -18.04 -5.37
C HIS A 42 -5.48 -18.29 -4.21
N ILE A 43 -4.37 -17.53 -4.15
CA ILE A 43 -3.42 -17.60 -3.04
C ILE A 43 -3.67 -16.41 -2.12
N ASN A 44 -4.20 -16.69 -0.93
CA ASN A 44 -4.43 -15.67 0.09
C ASN A 44 -3.15 -15.39 0.88
N TYR A 45 -2.20 -14.71 0.25
CA TYR A 45 -0.93 -14.35 0.87
C TYR A 45 -1.09 -13.52 2.16
N PRO A 46 -1.94 -12.48 2.22
CA PRO A 46 -2.10 -11.66 3.42
C PRO A 46 -2.98 -12.31 4.48
N LYS A 47 -3.54 -13.52 4.25
CA LYS A 47 -4.48 -14.18 5.16
C LYS A 47 -5.73 -13.34 5.45
N TRP A 48 -6.17 -12.54 4.49
CA TRP A 48 -7.36 -11.72 4.64
C TRP A 48 -8.64 -12.57 4.59
N SER A 49 -9.65 -12.11 5.33
CA SER A 49 -10.96 -12.73 5.41
C SER A 49 -12.03 -11.65 5.60
N SER A 50 -13.29 -12.04 5.77
CA SER A 50 -14.35 -11.09 6.14
C SER A 50 -14.13 -10.38 7.48
N ALA A 51 -13.25 -10.91 8.33
CA ALA A 51 -12.87 -10.26 9.59
C ALA A 51 -11.77 -9.19 9.42
N HIS A 52 -11.02 -9.20 8.31
CA HIS A 52 -9.96 -8.23 8.08
C HIS A 52 -9.66 -8.07 6.58
N PRO A 53 -9.74 -6.84 6.03
CA PRO A 53 -10.28 -5.62 6.64
C PRO A 53 -11.78 -5.72 6.91
N SER A 54 -12.21 -5.41 8.13
CA SER A 54 -13.63 -5.45 8.50
C SER A 54 -14.36 -4.16 8.09
N ASP A 55 -15.67 -4.23 7.89
CA ASP A 55 -16.50 -3.08 7.53
C ASP A 55 -16.42 -1.97 8.61
N ASP A 56 -16.40 -2.36 9.89
CA ASP A 56 -16.23 -1.42 11.01
C ASP A 56 -14.84 -0.77 10.98
N GLY A 57 -13.78 -1.54 10.68
CA GLY A 57 -12.43 -1.03 10.53
C GLY A 57 -12.32 -0.01 9.39
N ILE A 58 -12.93 -0.31 8.24
CA ILE A 58 -12.98 0.60 7.09
C ILE A 58 -13.72 1.90 7.47
N SER A 59 -14.89 1.78 8.09
CA SER A 59 -15.69 2.92 8.54
C SER A 59 -14.92 3.80 9.53
N THR A 60 -14.21 3.18 10.48
CA THR A 60 -13.38 3.85 11.48
C THR A 60 -12.22 4.60 10.82
N ALA A 61 -11.49 3.97 9.90
CA ALA A 61 -10.38 4.61 9.18
C ALA A 61 -10.86 5.79 8.31
N ILE A 62 -12.05 5.69 7.70
CA ILE A 62 -12.67 6.80 6.97
C ILE A 62 -13.01 7.95 7.92
N ALA A 63 -13.63 7.66 9.05
CA ALA A 63 -14.02 8.67 10.05
C ALA A 63 -12.80 9.40 10.64
N ALA A 64 -11.69 8.66 10.87
CA ALA A 64 -10.41 9.22 11.31
C ALA A 64 -9.68 9.99 10.20
N GLY A 65 -10.11 9.87 8.95
CA GLY A 65 -9.45 10.48 7.79
C GLY A 65 -8.11 9.84 7.45
N GLU A 66 -7.97 8.56 7.72
CA GLU A 66 -6.77 7.73 7.52
C GLU A 66 -6.90 6.82 6.29
N GLN A 67 -8.12 6.61 5.79
CA GLN A 67 -8.39 5.85 4.58
C GLN A 67 -8.15 6.72 3.35
N TYR A 68 -7.40 6.19 2.39
CA TYR A 68 -7.16 6.79 1.09
C TYR A 68 -7.58 5.84 -0.02
N ILE A 69 -7.98 6.39 -1.17
CA ILE A 69 -8.33 5.63 -2.38
C ILE A 69 -7.56 6.14 -3.58
N CYS A 70 -7.14 5.22 -4.42
CA CYS A 70 -6.59 5.52 -5.73
C CYS A 70 -7.74 5.58 -6.73
N VAL A 71 -7.92 6.72 -7.39
CA VAL A 71 -8.97 6.92 -8.39
C VAL A 71 -8.38 7.26 -9.74
N GLU A 72 -9.04 6.81 -10.81
CA GLU A 72 -8.75 7.16 -12.19
C GLU A 72 -10.06 7.25 -12.97
N ASN A 73 -10.33 8.38 -13.61
CA ASN A 73 -11.58 8.61 -14.37
C ASN A 73 -12.86 8.30 -13.55
N GLY A 74 -12.88 8.66 -12.28
CA GLY A 74 -14.02 8.46 -11.38
C GLY A 74 -14.22 7.00 -10.92
N LYS A 75 -13.25 6.11 -11.15
CA LYS A 75 -13.28 4.72 -10.66
C LYS A 75 -12.23 4.51 -9.58
N THR A 76 -12.59 3.87 -8.51
CA THR A 76 -11.67 3.44 -7.46
C THR A 76 -10.91 2.20 -7.93
N LEU A 77 -9.58 2.29 -7.93
CA LEU A 77 -8.67 1.26 -8.40
C LEU A 77 -7.98 0.52 -7.25
N GLY A 78 -7.93 1.12 -6.07
CA GLY A 78 -7.28 0.58 -4.89
C GLY A 78 -7.54 1.44 -3.67
N ALA A 79 -7.21 0.90 -2.51
CA ALA A 79 -7.39 1.54 -1.22
C ALA A 79 -6.19 1.27 -0.31
N VAL A 80 -5.93 2.18 0.64
CA VAL A 80 -4.85 2.07 1.60
C VAL A 80 -5.18 2.87 2.85
N VAL A 81 -4.81 2.37 4.02
CA VAL A 81 -4.83 3.12 5.28
C VAL A 81 -3.43 3.64 5.55
N LEU A 82 -3.33 4.91 5.92
CA LEU A 82 -2.07 5.57 6.27
C LEU A 82 -2.29 6.39 7.55
N ASN A 83 -1.60 6.02 8.63
CA ASN A 83 -1.74 6.66 9.93
C ASN A 83 -0.46 6.56 10.77
N GLU A 84 -0.52 7.03 12.01
CA GLU A 84 0.57 6.98 13.00
C GLU A 84 0.44 5.78 13.97
N ASN A 85 -0.63 4.99 13.84
CA ASN A 85 -0.89 3.87 14.75
C ASN A 85 -0.28 2.58 14.19
N PRO A 86 0.78 2.04 14.79
CA PRO A 86 1.45 0.86 14.27
C PRO A 86 0.71 -0.47 14.54
N GLU A 87 -0.32 -0.47 15.35
CA GLU A 87 -1.03 -1.66 15.81
C GLU A 87 -0.10 -2.75 16.43
N GLY A 88 -0.30 -3.08 17.68
CA GLY A 88 0.50 -4.09 18.40
C GLY A 88 1.89 -3.59 18.83
N CYS A 89 2.77 -4.55 19.18
CA CYS A 89 4.09 -4.28 19.75
C CYS A 89 5.14 -3.94 18.69
N TYR A 90 5.00 -2.80 18.03
CA TYR A 90 5.90 -2.36 16.96
C TYR A 90 7.29 -1.99 17.45
N GLU A 91 7.43 -1.65 18.75
CA GLU A 91 8.71 -1.42 19.41
C GLU A 91 9.64 -2.63 19.39
N ALA A 92 9.10 -3.84 19.18
CA ALA A 92 9.88 -5.06 19.06
C ALA A 92 10.66 -5.18 17.73
N GLY A 93 10.44 -4.29 16.75
CA GLY A 93 11.13 -4.30 15.47
C GLY A 93 12.57 -3.80 15.56
N ASP A 94 13.46 -4.33 14.71
CA ASP A 94 14.86 -3.86 14.59
C ASP A 94 14.93 -2.60 13.73
N TRP A 95 14.16 -1.58 14.12
CA TRP A 95 14.08 -0.32 13.38
C TRP A 95 15.43 0.36 13.29
N SER A 96 15.74 0.97 12.15
CA SER A 96 17.00 1.69 11.94
C SER A 96 17.17 2.89 12.88
N ARG A 97 16.06 3.39 13.43
CA ARG A 97 16.01 4.54 14.34
C ARG A 97 14.94 4.38 15.39
N ASP A 98 15.22 4.87 16.59
CA ASP A 98 14.23 5.08 17.65
C ASP A 98 13.41 6.35 17.31
N LEU A 99 12.27 6.17 16.65
CA LEU A 99 11.36 7.24 16.26
C LEU A 99 10.14 7.27 17.16
N LYS A 100 9.73 8.46 17.54
CA LYS A 100 8.53 8.69 18.36
C LYS A 100 7.26 8.74 17.47
N PRO A 101 6.07 8.56 18.06
CA PRO A 101 4.80 8.85 17.38
C PRO A 101 4.85 10.24 16.74
N GLY A 102 4.33 10.37 15.51
CA GLY A 102 4.41 11.58 14.70
C GLY A 102 5.68 11.70 13.85
N GLU A 103 6.74 10.93 14.14
CA GLU A 103 7.96 10.93 13.33
C GLU A 103 7.96 9.88 12.21
N PHE A 104 6.99 8.99 12.19
CA PHE A 104 6.77 8.00 11.13
C PHE A 104 5.29 7.78 10.85
N LEU A 105 4.99 7.28 9.68
CA LEU A 105 3.67 6.76 9.33
C LEU A 105 3.75 5.27 9.06
N VAL A 106 2.61 4.60 9.18
CA VAL A 106 2.46 3.18 8.88
C VAL A 106 1.45 2.99 7.76
N VAL A 107 1.79 2.11 6.81
CA VAL A 107 0.91 1.70 5.71
C VAL A 107 0.20 0.41 6.11
N HIS A 108 -1.13 0.44 6.10
CA HIS A 108 -1.96 -0.73 6.38
C HIS A 108 -2.94 -1.01 5.24
N ALA A 109 -3.40 -2.24 5.17
CA ALA A 109 -4.50 -2.68 4.34
C ALA A 109 -4.44 -2.17 2.88
N LEU A 110 -3.24 -2.14 2.27
CA LEU A 110 -3.10 -1.77 0.87
C LEU A 110 -3.71 -2.84 -0.02
N ALA A 111 -4.76 -2.46 -0.74
CA ALA A 111 -5.47 -3.30 -1.69
C ALA A 111 -5.51 -2.68 -3.09
N VAL A 112 -5.40 -3.50 -4.11
CA VAL A 112 -5.67 -3.14 -5.50
C VAL A 112 -6.83 -3.96 -6.00
N ASP A 113 -7.82 -3.33 -6.62
CA ASP A 113 -8.96 -4.04 -7.17
C ASP A 113 -8.49 -5.13 -8.15
N PRO A 114 -8.85 -6.40 -7.93
CA PRO A 114 -8.44 -7.50 -8.81
C PRO A 114 -8.76 -7.28 -10.29
N LEU A 115 -9.81 -6.52 -10.58
CA LEU A 115 -10.23 -6.19 -11.95
C LEU A 115 -9.25 -5.25 -12.67
N VAL A 116 -8.39 -4.54 -11.94
CA VAL A 116 -7.42 -3.58 -12.48
C VAL A 116 -5.97 -3.91 -12.14
N ALA A 117 -5.72 -5.05 -11.49
CA ALA A 117 -4.39 -5.53 -11.15
C ALA A 117 -3.43 -5.50 -12.37
N ARG A 118 -2.14 -5.22 -12.14
CA ARG A 118 -1.04 -5.08 -13.13
C ARG A 118 -0.87 -3.70 -13.77
N LYS A 119 -1.70 -2.71 -13.46
CA LYS A 119 -1.57 -1.34 -13.98
C LYS A 119 -0.62 -0.44 -13.17
N GLY A 120 0.17 -0.99 -12.25
CA GLY A 120 1.07 -0.21 -11.38
C GLY A 120 0.37 0.57 -10.26
N VAL A 121 -0.90 0.28 -9.98
CA VAL A 121 -1.71 0.97 -8.97
C VAL A 121 -1.09 0.86 -7.58
N GLY A 122 -0.68 -0.34 -7.15
CA GLY A 122 -0.05 -0.52 -5.82
C GLY A 122 1.23 0.30 -5.68
N ARG A 123 2.09 0.30 -6.71
CA ARG A 123 3.30 1.13 -6.74
C ARG A 123 2.96 2.61 -6.63
N PHE A 124 2.00 3.09 -7.43
CA PHE A 124 1.56 4.48 -7.39
C PHE A 124 1.07 4.87 -5.99
N MET A 125 0.24 4.04 -5.34
CA MET A 125 -0.25 4.31 -3.98
C MET A 125 0.89 4.43 -2.98
N VAL A 126 1.87 3.51 -3.00
CA VAL A 126 3.05 3.59 -2.11
C VAL A 126 3.86 4.86 -2.39
N GLU A 127 4.07 5.24 -3.66
CA GLU A 127 4.75 6.49 -4.02
C GLU A 127 4.02 7.73 -3.44
N GLN A 128 2.69 7.73 -3.44
CA GLN A 128 1.92 8.82 -2.83
C GLN A 128 2.02 8.82 -1.30
N CYS A 129 1.96 7.64 -0.64
CA CYS A 129 2.19 7.52 0.80
C CYS A 129 3.57 8.08 1.20
N VAL A 130 4.62 7.76 0.44
CA VAL A 130 5.97 8.32 0.64
C VAL A 130 5.97 9.85 0.53
N LYS A 131 5.30 10.40 -0.50
CA LYS A 131 5.20 11.87 -0.66
C LYS A 131 4.45 12.52 0.50
N MET A 132 3.37 11.89 0.96
CA MET A 132 2.58 12.37 2.10
C MET A 132 3.38 12.37 3.39
N ALA A 133 4.08 11.27 3.69
CA ALA A 133 4.93 11.15 4.86
C ALA A 133 6.05 12.22 4.86
N ARG A 134 6.73 12.42 3.72
CA ARG A 134 7.72 13.49 3.56
C ARG A 134 7.15 14.87 3.75
N LYS A 135 5.97 15.15 3.16
CA LYS A 135 5.28 16.44 3.32
C LYS A 135 4.88 16.69 4.77
N GLY A 136 4.52 15.63 5.51
CA GLY A 136 4.22 15.67 6.94
C GLY A 136 5.46 15.80 7.84
N GLY A 137 6.68 15.78 7.28
CA GLY A 137 7.92 15.87 8.07
C GLY A 137 8.33 14.56 8.73
N CYS A 138 7.70 13.44 8.36
CA CYS A 138 8.06 12.13 8.89
C CYS A 138 9.47 11.72 8.43
N LYS A 139 10.16 10.99 9.28
CA LYS A 139 11.52 10.47 9.05
C LYS A 139 11.52 9.07 8.45
N ALA A 140 10.44 8.31 8.66
CA ALA A 140 10.28 6.97 8.13
C ALA A 140 8.85 6.68 7.69
N LEU A 141 8.71 5.71 6.78
CA LEU A 141 7.46 5.03 6.48
C LEU A 141 7.66 3.55 6.82
N ARG A 142 6.77 2.98 7.62
CA ARG A 142 6.85 1.61 8.13
C ARG A 142 5.66 0.79 7.65
N LEU A 143 5.82 -0.50 7.65
CA LEU A 143 4.74 -1.45 7.38
C LEU A 143 5.09 -2.84 7.88
N ASP A 144 4.09 -3.68 7.95
CA ASP A 144 4.26 -5.10 8.22
C ASP A 144 3.57 -5.95 7.15
N VAL A 145 4.10 -7.13 6.94
CA VAL A 145 3.66 -8.09 5.92
C VAL A 145 3.57 -9.48 6.53
N VAL A 146 2.51 -10.20 6.23
CA VAL A 146 2.43 -11.62 6.61
C VAL A 146 3.56 -12.39 5.93
N PRO A 147 4.36 -13.19 6.67
CA PRO A 147 5.45 -13.96 6.10
C PRO A 147 4.97 -14.84 4.92
N GLY A 148 5.75 -14.85 3.85
CA GLY A 148 5.38 -15.54 2.62
C GLY A 148 4.50 -14.74 1.65
N ASN A 149 4.09 -13.53 2.00
CA ASN A 149 3.41 -12.63 1.05
C ASN A 149 4.40 -12.05 0.03
N VAL A 150 4.79 -12.90 -0.92
CA VAL A 150 5.79 -12.58 -1.95
C VAL A 150 5.42 -11.36 -2.80
N PRO A 151 4.16 -11.17 -3.24
CA PRO A 151 3.79 -9.98 -4.02
C PRO A 151 4.00 -8.67 -3.25
N ALA A 152 3.57 -8.61 -2.00
CA ALA A 152 3.73 -7.41 -1.16
C ALA A 152 5.22 -7.13 -0.87
N ARG A 153 5.96 -8.15 -0.44
CA ARG A 153 7.39 -8.04 -0.18
C ARG A 153 8.15 -7.49 -1.40
N ARG A 154 7.93 -8.06 -2.58
CA ARG A 154 8.56 -7.58 -3.83
C ARG A 154 8.19 -6.14 -4.18
N LEU A 155 6.95 -5.73 -3.91
CA LEU A 155 6.52 -4.34 -4.12
C LEU A 155 7.35 -3.41 -3.23
N TYR A 156 7.38 -3.67 -1.93
CA TYR A 156 8.03 -2.79 -0.96
C TYR A 156 9.56 -2.77 -1.11
N GLU A 157 10.21 -3.92 -1.35
CA GLU A 157 11.64 -3.97 -1.63
C GLU A 157 12.01 -3.16 -2.90
N LYS A 158 11.22 -3.27 -3.98
CA LYS A 158 11.41 -2.44 -5.19
C LYS A 158 11.18 -0.94 -4.94
N MET A 159 10.43 -0.60 -3.91
CA MET A 159 10.21 0.77 -3.48
C MET A 159 11.26 1.28 -2.48
N GLY A 160 12.28 0.46 -2.19
CA GLY A 160 13.39 0.82 -1.32
C GLY A 160 13.13 0.59 0.17
N PHE A 161 12.06 -0.11 0.53
CA PHE A 161 11.88 -0.53 1.91
C PHE A 161 12.87 -1.64 2.25
N GLU A 162 13.46 -1.53 3.43
CA GLU A 162 14.40 -2.50 4.00
C GLU A 162 13.66 -3.40 4.98
N TYR A 163 13.94 -4.71 4.92
CA TYR A 163 13.46 -5.67 5.90
C TYR A 163 14.20 -5.48 7.22
N VAL A 164 13.46 -5.33 8.32
CA VAL A 164 13.97 -5.05 9.67
C VAL A 164 13.54 -6.10 10.69
N GLY A 165 13.39 -7.33 10.25
CA GLY A 165 13.15 -8.48 11.12
C GLY A 165 11.71 -9.01 11.07
N THR A 166 11.55 -10.22 11.60
CA THR A 166 10.24 -10.87 11.80
C THR A 166 9.93 -10.88 13.28
N ARG A 167 8.76 -10.40 13.68
CA ARG A 167 8.38 -10.23 15.09
C ARG A 167 6.93 -10.62 15.34
N ASP A 168 6.69 -11.16 16.53
CA ASP A 168 5.35 -11.26 17.09
C ASP A 168 4.90 -9.88 17.58
N LEU A 169 3.91 -9.33 16.88
CA LEU A 169 3.33 -8.02 17.22
C LEU A 169 2.24 -8.12 18.29
N ARG A 170 2.01 -9.30 18.86
CA ARG A 170 1.00 -9.57 19.89
C ARG A 170 -0.42 -9.12 19.51
N ARG A 171 -0.73 -9.22 18.20
CA ARG A 171 -2.07 -8.89 17.68
C ARG A 171 -3.09 -10.00 17.95
N ASN A 172 -2.62 -11.17 18.41
CA ASN A 172 -3.46 -12.36 18.68
C ASN A 172 -4.36 -12.74 17.50
N ILE A 173 -3.79 -12.69 16.29
CA ILE A 173 -4.49 -13.13 15.08
C ILE A 173 -4.17 -14.60 14.87
N ASP A 174 -5.20 -15.44 14.93
CA ASP A 174 -5.06 -16.85 14.62
C ASP A 174 -4.38 -17.03 13.25
N GLU A 175 -3.51 -18.02 13.11
CA GLU A 175 -2.74 -18.33 11.90
C GLU A 175 -1.68 -17.30 11.47
N ILE A 176 -1.52 -16.15 12.16
CA ILE A 176 -0.51 -15.13 11.89
C ILE A 176 0.27 -14.79 13.16
N PRO A 177 1.17 -15.67 13.61
CA PRO A 177 1.89 -15.47 14.87
C PRO A 177 2.96 -14.38 14.80
N VAL A 178 3.44 -14.08 13.59
CA VAL A 178 4.53 -13.13 13.36
C VAL A 178 4.33 -12.35 12.08
N PHE A 179 5.03 -11.21 11.96
CA PHE A 179 5.03 -10.33 10.79
C PHE A 179 6.45 -9.99 10.37
N ASP A 180 6.68 -9.93 9.07
CA ASP A 180 7.87 -9.35 8.46
C ASP A 180 7.73 -7.83 8.48
N LEU A 181 8.67 -7.14 9.14
CA LEU A 181 8.66 -5.69 9.29
C LEU A 181 9.53 -5.03 8.23
N PHE A 182 9.06 -3.90 7.72
CA PHE A 182 9.77 -3.14 6.69
C PHE A 182 9.78 -1.64 7.03
N GLU A 183 10.90 -0.98 6.75
CA GLU A 183 11.08 0.46 6.95
C GLU A 183 11.66 1.11 5.69
N LEU A 184 11.12 2.27 5.34
CA LEU A 184 11.71 3.18 4.36
C LEU A 184 12.17 4.45 5.09
N ASN A 185 13.47 4.69 5.13
CA ASN A 185 14.05 5.91 5.66
C ASN A 185 13.82 7.07 4.67
N LEU A 186 13.15 8.14 5.12
CA LEU A 186 12.73 9.25 4.28
C LEU A 186 13.76 10.39 4.18
N ASP A 187 14.78 10.41 5.02
CA ASP A 187 15.85 11.42 4.96
C ASP A 187 16.81 11.18 3.79
N GLN A 188 16.81 9.97 3.23
CA GLN A 188 17.59 9.66 2.05
C GLN A 188 16.80 9.98 0.77
N PRO A 189 17.47 10.44 -0.30
CA PRO A 189 16.80 10.60 -1.58
C PRO A 189 16.23 9.25 -2.04
N PHE A 190 14.98 9.25 -2.50
CA PHE A 190 14.31 8.07 -3.02
C PHE A 190 15.13 7.50 -4.19
N ARG A 191 15.87 6.43 -3.95
CA ARG A 191 16.55 5.70 -5.02
C ARG A 191 15.51 4.95 -5.82
N ARG A 192 15.10 5.50 -6.96
CA ARG A 192 14.42 4.69 -7.97
C ARG A 192 15.42 3.59 -8.35
N TYR A 193 15.14 2.36 -7.99
CA TYR A 193 15.74 1.24 -8.69
C TYR A 193 15.17 1.26 -10.11
N LEU A 194 15.82 2.04 -10.97
CA LEU A 194 15.64 1.91 -12.40
C LEU A 194 16.06 0.47 -12.70
N SER A 195 15.17 -0.28 -13.32
CA SER A 195 15.46 -1.59 -13.87
C SER A 195 16.75 -1.49 -14.68
N GLY A 196 17.85 -1.99 -14.09
CA GLY A 196 19.09 -2.15 -14.84
C GLY A 196 18.84 -3.12 -15.99
N PRO A 197 19.60 -3.01 -17.09
CA PRO A 197 19.51 -3.96 -18.17
C PRO A 197 19.76 -5.38 -17.64
N LEU A 198 18.96 -6.32 -18.13
CA LEU A 198 19.19 -7.75 -17.94
C LEU A 198 20.64 -8.04 -18.40
N GLU A 199 21.55 -8.21 -17.46
CA GLU A 199 22.86 -8.76 -17.78
C GLU A 199 22.64 -10.17 -18.30
N ASN A 200 22.96 -10.34 -19.58
CA ASN A 200 23.05 -11.63 -20.23
C ASN A 200 24.04 -12.51 -19.45
N SER A 201 23.53 -13.48 -18.71
CA SER A 201 24.35 -14.55 -18.20
C SER A 201 24.82 -15.40 -19.39
N PRO A 202 26.15 -15.62 -19.58
CA PRO A 202 26.61 -16.57 -20.58
C PRO A 202 26.23 -17.97 -20.15
N GLY A 203 25.73 -18.73 -21.11
CA GLY A 203 25.34 -20.13 -20.92
C GLY A 203 26.54 -21.04 -20.53
N PHE A 204 26.20 -21.99 -19.68
CA PHE A 204 26.78 -23.35 -19.67
C PHE A 204 25.64 -24.34 -19.37
#